data_592786c978aae8beb6263d44c93a618b
#
_entry.id   592786c978aae8beb6263d44c93a618b
#
_cell.length_a   1.000
_cell.length_b   1.000
_cell.length_c   1.000
_cell.angle_alpha   90.00
_cell.angle_beta   90.00
_cell.angle_gamma   90.00
#
_symmetry.space_group_name_H-M   'P 1'
#
loop_
_entity.id
_entity.type
_entity.pdbx_description
1 polymer ?
#
loop_
_entity_poly.entity_id
_entity_poly.type
_entity_poly.pdbx_seq_one_letter_code
_entity_poly.pdbx_strand_id
1 'polypeptide(L)'
;MSLSNNFILKFAGLKDGKHKFEYEADLNFFKLYDYSEFNDANTKFKIDFIKKSTVLELQIVCEGVVNINCTLSNEPFDYNLESQLKLIVKFGEYYDNSNDELLILPQGSHSINLDQFLYEMVVLSMPIRNVHPGIEDGSIKSDIINRLKDFDINKEKSS
;
A
#
# COMPACT_ATOMS: atom_id res chain seq x y z
N MET A 1 9.31 20.47 -6.50
CA MET A 1 9.06 19.96 -6.31
C MET A 1 8.47 19.23 -6.22
N SER A 2 8.18 19.27 -6.02
CA SER A 2 7.76 18.65 -5.74
C SER A 2 7.19 17.65 -5.91
N LEU A 3 7.10 17.41 -6.47
CA LEU A 3 6.93 16.15 -6.78
C LEU A 3 7.53 15.32 -5.92
N SER A 4 7.83 15.89 -4.98
CA SER A 4 8.59 15.29 -4.19
C SER A 4 8.04 14.34 -3.30
N ASN A 5 7.15 13.69 -3.65
CA ASN A 5 6.71 12.56 -2.93
C ASN A 5 7.49 11.33 -3.31
N ASN A 6 8.71 11.48 -3.66
CA ASN A 6 9.58 10.33 -3.85
C ASN A 6 10.04 9.83 -2.49
N PHE A 7 9.57 8.65 -2.13
CA PHE A 7 9.94 8.04 -0.86
C PHE A 7 11.16 7.16 -1.08
N ILE A 8 12.30 7.82 -1.09
CA ILE A 8 13.59 7.15 -1.32
C ILE A 8 14.29 6.99 0.02
N LEU A 9 14.54 5.74 0.39
CA LEU A 9 15.25 5.42 1.61
C LEU A 9 16.71 5.18 1.27
N LYS A 10 17.59 6.06 1.74
CA LYS A 10 19.01 5.94 1.52
C LYS A 10 19.63 5.13 2.65
N PHE A 11 20.09 3.94 2.33
CA PHE A 11 20.59 3.02 3.36
C PHE A 11 22.10 2.95 3.41
N ALA A 12 22.77 3.43 2.39
CA ALA A 12 24.24 3.28 2.31
C ALA A 12 24.98 3.96 3.47
N GLY A 13 24.43 5.07 3.95
CA GLY A 13 25.06 5.79 5.06
C GLY A 13 24.62 5.33 6.44
N LEU A 14 23.75 4.33 6.52
CA LEU A 14 23.24 3.86 7.81
C LEU A 14 24.13 2.78 8.38
N LYS A 15 24.22 2.74 9.70
CA LYS A 15 24.93 1.66 10.40
C LYS A 15 24.07 0.40 10.39
N ASP A 16 24.70 -0.75 10.53
CA ASP A 16 23.97 -2.00 10.70
C ASP A 16 23.10 -1.90 11.95
N GLY A 17 21.92 -2.49 11.90
CA GLY A 17 20.99 -2.48 13.00
C GLY A 17 19.63 -1.93 12.60
N LYS A 18 18.85 -1.57 13.60
CA LYS A 18 17.47 -1.11 13.41
C LYS A 18 17.39 0.39 13.22
N HIS A 19 16.55 0.79 12.27
CA HIS A 19 16.25 2.19 12.01
C HIS A 19 14.75 2.32 11.79
N LYS A 20 14.21 3.49 12.11
CA LYS A 20 12.78 3.76 11.92
C LYS A 20 12.61 4.96 11.01
N PHE A 21 11.64 4.83 10.10
CA PHE A 21 11.29 5.90 9.18
C PHE A 21 9.78 6.07 9.17
N GLU A 22 9.33 7.29 8.92
CA GLU A 22 7.92 7.59 8.77
C GLU A 22 7.74 8.42 7.51
N TYR A 23 6.71 8.09 6.75
CA TYR A 23 6.33 8.84 5.55
C TYR A 23 4.84 9.11 5.59
N GLU A 24 4.42 10.15 4.89
CA GLU A 24 3.02 10.48 4.71
C GLU A 24 2.76 10.67 3.24
N ALA A 25 1.61 10.19 2.78
CA ALA A 25 1.19 10.38 1.40
C ALA A 25 -0.23 10.91 1.38
N ASP A 26 -0.44 11.95 0.59
CA ASP A 26 -1.75 12.56 0.40
C ASP A 26 -2.28 12.22 -0.99
N LEU A 27 -3.38 12.87 -1.37
CA LEU A 27 -4.02 12.62 -2.65
C LEU A 27 -3.07 12.83 -3.83
N ASN A 28 -2.16 13.79 -3.73
CA ASN A 28 -1.24 14.09 -4.84
C ASN A 28 -0.33 12.92 -5.16
N PHE A 29 0.07 12.16 -4.16
CA PHE A 29 0.88 10.97 -4.38
C PHE A 29 0.16 9.97 -5.29
N PHE A 30 -1.12 9.72 -5.02
CA PHE A 30 -1.90 8.78 -5.80
C PHE A 30 -2.19 9.30 -7.21
N LYS A 31 -2.31 10.60 -7.37
CA LYS A 31 -2.49 11.20 -8.68
C LYS A 31 -1.27 11.01 -9.58
N LEU A 32 -0.08 10.91 -8.99
CA LEU A 32 1.13 10.64 -9.77
C LEU A 32 1.08 9.28 -10.46
N TYR A 33 0.27 8.36 -9.95
CA TYR A 33 0.07 7.03 -10.54
C TYR A 33 -1.22 6.95 -11.33
N ASP A 34 -1.82 8.09 -11.66
CA ASP A 34 -3.08 8.15 -12.38
C ASP A 34 -4.22 7.41 -11.68
N TYR A 35 -4.12 7.28 -10.36
CA TYR A 35 -5.16 6.64 -9.58
C TYR A 35 -6.21 7.67 -9.19
N SER A 36 -7.42 7.51 -9.69
CA SER A 36 -8.48 8.52 -9.55
C SER A 36 -9.63 8.07 -8.66
N GLU A 37 -9.50 6.92 -7.99
CA GLU A 37 -10.61 6.39 -7.18
C GLU A 37 -10.76 7.10 -5.83
N PHE A 38 -9.78 7.87 -5.41
CA PHE A 38 -9.85 8.59 -4.15
C PHE A 38 -10.31 10.02 -4.38
N ASN A 39 -11.27 10.46 -3.58
CA ASN A 39 -11.64 11.87 -3.52
C ASN A 39 -10.67 12.63 -2.63
N ASP A 40 -10.14 11.97 -1.62
CA ASP A 40 -9.12 12.51 -0.73
C ASP A 40 -8.35 11.33 -0.12
N ALA A 41 -7.15 11.59 0.36
CA ALA A 41 -6.33 10.56 0.96
C ALA A 41 -5.38 11.16 1.98
N ASN A 42 -5.22 10.46 3.10
CA ASN A 42 -4.26 10.82 4.12
C ASN A 42 -3.74 9.53 4.72
N THR A 43 -2.56 9.12 4.29
CA THR A 43 -1.98 7.84 4.69
C THR A 43 -0.62 8.06 5.34
N LYS A 44 -0.33 7.23 6.34
CA LYS A 44 0.94 7.25 7.04
C LYS A 44 1.59 5.89 6.94
N PHE A 45 2.89 5.90 6.74
CA PHE A 45 3.69 4.67 6.64
C PHE A 45 4.78 4.70 7.68
N LYS A 46 4.82 3.65 8.50
CA LYS A 46 5.88 3.47 9.48
C LYS A 46 6.73 2.30 9.03
N ILE A 47 8.02 2.52 8.94
CA ILE A 47 8.95 1.53 8.41
C ILE A 47 9.97 1.18 9.48
N ASP A 48 10.01 -0.10 9.85
CA ASP A 48 11.08 -0.64 10.65
C ASP A 48 12.09 -1.23 9.69
N PHE A 49 13.25 -0.61 9.62
CA PHE A 49 14.30 -1.00 8.69
C PHE A 49 15.45 -1.63 9.48
N ILE A 50 15.84 -2.83 9.07
CA ILE A 50 16.95 -3.53 9.70
C ILE A 50 18.02 -3.73 8.65
N LYS A 51 19.18 -3.16 8.90
CA LYS A 51 20.31 -3.29 8.00
C LYS A 51 21.25 -4.38 8.53
N LYS A 52 21.45 -5.38 7.71
CA LYS A 52 22.38 -6.48 7.97
C LYS A 52 23.47 -6.44 6.91
N SER A 53 24.51 -7.24 7.09
CA SER A 53 25.68 -7.19 6.19
C SER A 53 25.32 -7.55 4.74
N THR A 54 24.40 -8.47 4.53
CA THR A 54 24.07 -8.95 3.18
C THR A 54 22.63 -8.78 2.79
N VAL A 55 21.75 -8.44 3.73
CA VAL A 55 20.33 -8.27 3.45
C VAL A 55 19.79 -7.06 4.20
N LEU A 56 18.72 -6.51 3.68
CA LEU A 56 17.96 -5.48 4.36
C LEU A 56 16.56 -6.02 4.59
N GLU A 57 16.00 -5.72 5.77
CA GLU A 57 14.62 -6.12 6.06
C GLU A 57 13.80 -4.87 6.34
N LEU A 58 12.66 -4.79 5.70
CA LEU A 58 11.74 -3.68 5.92
C LEU A 58 10.41 -4.25 6.35
N GLN A 59 9.89 -3.72 7.44
CA GLN A 59 8.52 -3.99 7.84
C GLN A 59 7.77 -2.67 7.76
N ILE A 60 6.81 -2.59 6.86
CA ILE A 60 6.08 -1.37 6.58
C ILE A 60 4.65 -1.54 7.07
N VAL A 61 4.21 -0.61 7.89
CA VAL A 61 2.82 -0.56 8.37
C VAL A 61 2.19 0.69 7.80
N CYS A 62 1.08 0.52 7.13
CA CYS A 62 0.32 1.62 6.56
C CYS A 62 -0.98 1.77 7.32
N GLU A 63 -1.29 3.01 7.69
CA GLU A 63 -2.57 3.36 8.29
C GLU A 63 -3.04 4.64 7.65
N GLY A 64 -4.33 4.78 7.48
CA GLY A 64 -4.83 6.03 6.97
C GLY A 64 -6.30 6.02 6.69
N VAL A 65 -6.75 7.13 6.12
CA VAL A 65 -8.14 7.32 5.74
C VAL A 65 -8.16 7.78 4.29
N VAL A 66 -8.98 7.16 3.48
CA VAL A 66 -9.21 7.61 2.12
C VAL A 66 -10.70 7.85 1.94
N ASN A 67 -11.04 8.84 1.14
CA ASN A 67 -12.43 9.09 0.81
C ASN A 67 -12.71 8.51 -0.57
N ILE A 68 -13.68 7.61 -0.63
CA ILE A 68 -14.02 6.89 -1.85
C ILE A 68 -15.53 6.92 -2.05
N ASN A 69 -15.95 6.62 -3.27
CA ASN A 69 -17.37 6.56 -3.58
C ASN A 69 -17.87 5.12 -3.46
N CYS A 70 -19.03 4.97 -2.86
CA CYS A 70 -19.70 3.68 -2.80
C CYS A 70 -20.08 3.23 -4.20
N THR A 71 -19.77 1.98 -4.58
CA THR A 71 -20.10 1.46 -5.90
C THR A 71 -21.60 1.32 -6.12
N LEU A 72 -22.36 1.20 -5.06
CA LEU A 72 -23.81 0.99 -5.18
C LEU A 72 -24.60 2.31 -5.17
N SER A 73 -24.23 3.24 -4.31
CA SER A 73 -24.96 4.50 -4.16
C SER A 73 -24.23 5.70 -4.76
N ASN A 74 -22.97 5.52 -5.09
CA ASN A 74 -22.08 6.57 -5.57
C ASN A 74 -21.90 7.73 -4.55
N GLU A 75 -22.20 7.48 -3.30
CA GLU A 75 -21.99 8.46 -2.25
C GLU A 75 -20.56 8.37 -1.71
N PRO A 76 -19.92 9.51 -1.42
CA PRO A 76 -18.60 9.48 -0.84
C PRO A 76 -18.64 9.05 0.63
N PHE A 77 -17.63 8.32 1.06
CA PHE A 77 -17.46 7.98 2.46
C PHE A 77 -15.99 7.78 2.78
N ASP A 78 -15.65 7.93 4.05
CA ASP A 78 -14.29 7.71 4.53
C ASP A 78 -14.09 6.24 4.81
N TYR A 79 -13.00 5.71 4.29
CA TYR A 79 -12.60 4.32 4.51
C TYR A 79 -11.28 4.31 5.26
N ASN A 80 -11.30 3.67 6.44
CA ASN A 80 -10.08 3.48 7.22
C ASN A 80 -9.35 2.27 6.68
N LEU A 81 -8.09 2.46 6.32
CA LEU A 81 -7.31 1.35 5.80
C LEU A 81 -6.12 1.07 6.71
N GLU A 82 -5.72 -0.17 6.70
CA GLU A 82 -4.58 -0.64 7.47
C GLU A 82 -3.97 -1.80 6.70
N SER A 83 -2.66 -1.76 6.54
CA SER A 83 -1.97 -2.77 5.76
C SER A 83 -0.56 -2.94 6.30
N GLN A 84 0.01 -4.11 6.07
CA GLN A 84 1.38 -4.41 6.45
C GLN A 84 2.08 -5.11 5.30
N LEU A 85 3.36 -4.81 5.15
CA LEU A 85 4.19 -5.46 4.15
C LEU A 85 5.55 -5.74 4.78
N LYS A 86 6.01 -6.97 4.62
CA LYS A 86 7.37 -7.33 5.00
C LYS A 86 8.16 -7.55 3.73
N LEU A 87 9.24 -6.80 3.57
CA LEU A 87 10.05 -6.85 2.38
C LEU A 87 11.48 -7.20 2.75
N ILE A 88 12.02 -8.21 2.10
CA ILE A 88 13.43 -8.57 2.23
C ILE A 88 14.14 -8.06 0.98
N VAL A 89 15.24 -7.35 1.17
CA VAL A 89 16.03 -6.82 0.08
C VAL A 89 17.36 -7.52 0.04
N LYS A 90 17.68 -8.11 -1.09
CA LYS A 90 18.96 -8.76 -1.34
C LYS A 90 19.66 -8.06 -2.50
N PHE A 91 20.94 -8.30 -2.63
CA PHE A 91 21.74 -7.70 -3.71
C PHE A 91 22.12 -8.76 -4.72
N GLY A 92 21.99 -8.44 -5.98
CA GLY A 92 22.25 -9.36 -7.08
C GLY A 92 22.80 -8.64 -8.29
N GLU A 93 22.72 -9.26 -9.44
CA GLU A 93 23.25 -8.69 -10.65
C GLU A 93 22.39 -7.59 -11.23
N TYR A 94 21.07 -7.71 -11.10
CA TYR A 94 20.15 -6.71 -11.61
C TYR A 94 18.92 -6.59 -10.72
N TYR A 95 18.21 -5.51 -10.95
CA TYR A 95 16.99 -5.20 -10.23
C TYR A 95 15.91 -6.23 -10.58
N ASP A 96 15.25 -6.75 -9.56
CA ASP A 96 14.15 -7.68 -9.74
C ASP A 96 13.11 -7.45 -8.64
N ASN A 97 11.91 -7.03 -9.03
CA ASN A 97 10.81 -6.82 -8.12
C ASN A 97 9.63 -7.73 -8.41
N SER A 98 9.88 -8.87 -9.04
CA SER A 98 8.81 -9.79 -9.44
C SER A 98 8.17 -10.53 -8.28
N ASN A 99 8.77 -10.51 -7.10
CA ASN A 99 8.25 -11.15 -5.91
C ASN A 99 7.79 -10.08 -4.92
N ASP A 100 6.61 -10.26 -4.35
CA ASP A 100 6.02 -9.26 -3.45
C ASP A 100 6.77 -9.11 -2.12
N GLU A 101 7.49 -10.14 -1.72
CA GLU A 101 8.19 -10.16 -0.43
C GLU A 101 9.71 -10.07 -0.56
N LEU A 102 10.22 -10.15 -1.76
CA LEU A 102 11.66 -10.14 -2.00
C LEU A 102 11.99 -9.18 -3.13
N LEU A 103 12.87 -8.23 -2.84
CA LEU A 103 13.37 -7.30 -3.82
C LEU A 103 14.86 -7.55 -4.01
N ILE A 104 15.32 -7.59 -5.25
CA ILE A 104 16.72 -7.69 -5.56
C ILE A 104 17.18 -6.37 -6.14
N LEU A 105 18.21 -5.80 -5.53
CA LEU A 105 18.83 -4.57 -6.00
C LEU A 105 20.20 -4.90 -6.62
N PRO A 106 20.63 -4.15 -7.63
CA PRO A 106 21.97 -4.34 -8.15
C PRO A 106 23.01 -4.11 -7.09
N GLN A 107 24.13 -4.82 -7.18
CA GLN A 107 25.26 -4.61 -6.28
C GLN A 107 25.72 -3.14 -6.40
N GLY A 108 26.05 -2.55 -5.26
CA GLY A 108 26.46 -1.17 -5.23
C GLY A 108 25.34 -0.15 -5.10
N SER A 109 24.09 -0.61 -5.01
CA SER A 109 22.95 0.28 -4.79
C SER A 109 23.09 0.99 -3.45
N HIS A 110 22.68 2.26 -3.40
CA HIS A 110 22.78 3.10 -2.21
C HIS A 110 21.43 3.41 -1.59
N SER A 111 20.36 3.23 -2.34
CA SER A 111 19.02 3.60 -1.91
C SER A 111 17.99 2.69 -2.53
N ILE A 112 16.79 2.75 -1.94
CA ILE A 112 15.65 2.00 -2.46
C ILE A 112 14.49 2.99 -2.61
N ASN A 113 13.84 2.95 -3.76
CA ASN A 113 12.66 3.74 -4.01
C ASN A 113 11.45 2.94 -3.55
N LEU A 114 10.75 3.43 -2.55
CA LEU A 114 9.60 2.75 -1.95
C LEU A 114 8.27 3.20 -2.54
N ASP A 115 8.26 4.17 -3.43
CA ASP A 115 7.02 4.75 -3.96
C ASP A 115 6.04 3.69 -4.43
N GLN A 116 6.48 2.79 -5.27
CA GLN A 116 5.59 1.78 -5.84
C GLN A 116 5.07 0.83 -4.78
N PHE A 117 5.91 0.43 -3.83
CA PHE A 117 5.48 -0.46 -2.75
C PHE A 117 4.44 0.19 -1.88
N LEU A 118 4.63 1.47 -1.54
CA LEU A 118 3.68 2.20 -0.72
C LEU A 118 2.36 2.42 -1.44
N TYR A 119 2.44 2.75 -2.73
CA TYR A 119 1.25 2.90 -3.55
C TYR A 119 0.46 1.59 -3.60
N GLU A 120 1.12 0.49 -3.88
CA GLU A 120 0.48 -0.81 -3.98
C GLU A 120 -0.12 -1.26 -2.65
N MET A 121 0.55 -0.98 -1.53
CA MET A 121 0.00 -1.32 -0.22
C MET A 121 -1.37 -0.71 -0.01
N VAL A 122 -1.52 0.55 -0.38
CA VAL A 122 -2.78 1.25 -0.20
C VAL A 122 -3.83 0.72 -1.17
N VAL A 123 -3.48 0.64 -2.44
CA VAL A 123 -4.43 0.25 -3.47
C VAL A 123 -4.90 -1.19 -3.28
N LEU A 124 -3.98 -2.10 -2.94
CA LEU A 124 -4.32 -3.49 -2.74
C LEU A 124 -5.06 -3.75 -1.43
N SER A 125 -5.02 -2.81 -0.50
CA SER A 125 -5.80 -2.93 0.75
C SER A 125 -7.23 -2.47 0.58
N MET A 126 -7.56 -1.86 -0.55
CA MET A 126 -8.92 -1.42 -0.82
C MET A 126 -9.82 -2.61 -1.10
N PRO A 127 -11.10 -2.52 -0.72
CA PRO A 127 -12.03 -3.60 -1.03
C PRO A 127 -12.24 -3.70 -2.53
N ILE A 128 -12.50 -4.91 -3.01
CA ILE A 128 -12.80 -5.14 -4.43
C ILE A 128 -13.97 -4.27 -4.86
N ARG A 129 -14.93 -4.09 -3.96
CA ARG A 129 -16.04 -3.18 -4.15
C ARG A 129 -16.06 -2.20 -3.01
N ASN A 130 -16.16 -0.93 -3.36
CA ASN A 130 -16.24 0.11 -2.35
C ASN A 130 -17.67 0.19 -1.84
N VAL A 131 -17.92 -0.35 -0.66
CA VAL A 131 -19.26 -0.43 -0.11
C VAL A 131 -19.36 0.45 1.13
N HIS A 132 -20.34 1.35 1.11
CA HIS A 132 -20.58 2.24 2.23
C HIS A 132 -20.89 1.44 3.50
N PRO A 133 -20.37 1.83 4.67
CA PRO A 133 -20.62 1.10 5.91
C PRO A 133 -22.09 0.84 6.23
N GLY A 134 -22.98 1.74 5.83
CA GLY A 134 -24.39 1.54 6.02
C GLY A 134 -24.96 0.33 5.31
N ILE A 135 -24.34 -0.06 4.18
CA ILE A 135 -24.73 -1.27 3.45
C ILE A 135 -24.25 -2.50 4.22
N GLU A 136 -23.04 -2.45 4.74
CA GLU A 136 -22.49 -3.55 5.53
C GLU A 136 -23.25 -3.78 6.83
N ASP A 137 -23.83 -2.72 7.39
CA ASP A 137 -24.64 -2.81 8.59
C ASP A 137 -26.05 -3.33 8.32
N GLY A 138 -26.38 -3.63 7.07
CA GLY A 138 -27.68 -4.13 6.72
C GLY A 138 -28.74 -3.05 6.57
N SER A 139 -28.37 -1.79 6.54
CA SER A 139 -29.32 -0.70 6.35
C SER A 139 -29.81 -0.58 4.92
N ILE A 140 -29.18 -1.31 4.00
CA ILE A 140 -29.60 -1.40 2.61
C ILE A 140 -29.90 -2.87 2.32
N LYS A 141 -30.77 -3.12 1.35
CA LYS A 141 -31.30 -4.46 1.13
C LYS A 141 -30.26 -5.56 1.08
N SER A 142 -30.49 -6.55 1.89
CA SER A 142 -29.57 -7.65 2.07
C SER A 142 -29.34 -8.50 0.83
N ASP A 143 -30.33 -8.57 -0.08
CA ASP A 143 -30.19 -9.36 -1.30
C ASP A 143 -29.01 -8.94 -2.15
N ILE A 144 -28.86 -7.64 -2.32
CA ILE A 144 -27.77 -7.09 -3.13
C ILE A 144 -26.43 -7.38 -2.45
N ILE A 145 -26.39 -7.19 -1.13
CA ILE A 145 -25.18 -7.42 -0.35
C ILE A 145 -24.75 -8.89 -0.44
N ASN A 146 -25.71 -9.80 -0.30
CA ASN A 146 -25.41 -11.22 -0.36
C ASN A 146 -24.87 -11.63 -1.72
N ARG A 147 -25.41 -11.09 -2.79
CA ARG A 147 -24.91 -11.36 -4.14
C ARG A 147 -23.48 -10.88 -4.31
N LEU A 148 -23.18 -9.70 -3.79
CA LEU A 148 -21.81 -9.16 -3.89
C LEU A 148 -20.83 -9.99 -3.09
N LYS A 149 -21.21 -10.41 -1.91
CA LYS A 149 -20.33 -11.24 -1.08
C LYS A 149 -20.11 -12.61 -1.70
N ASP A 150 -21.14 -13.23 -2.24
CA ASP A 150 -20.99 -14.51 -2.92
C ASP A 150 -20.08 -14.41 -4.13
N PHE A 151 -20.21 -13.34 -4.89
CA PHE A 151 -19.36 -13.11 -6.05
C PHE A 151 -17.90 -12.97 -5.64
N ASP A 152 -17.63 -12.19 -4.59
CA ASP A 152 -16.27 -11.96 -4.13
C ASP A 152 -15.64 -13.24 -3.57
N ILE A 153 -16.42 -14.04 -2.84
CA ILE A 153 -15.94 -15.33 -2.32
C ILE A 153 -15.61 -16.27 -3.46
N ASN A 154 -16.46 -16.36 -4.47
CA ASN A 154 -16.20 -17.21 -5.62
C ASN A 154 -14.94 -16.77 -6.37
N LYS A 155 -14.72 -15.48 -6.47
CA LYS A 155 -13.55 -14.94 -7.11
C LYS A 155 -12.27 -15.30 -6.36
N GLU A 156 -12.34 -15.27 -5.05
CA GLU A 156 -11.20 -15.67 -4.21
C GLU A 156 -10.90 -17.15 -4.35
N LYS A 157 -11.94 -17.98 -4.42
CA LYS A 157 -11.76 -19.43 -4.55
C LYS A 157 -11.19 -19.83 -5.89
N SER A 158 -11.39 -19.05 -6.91
CA SER A 158 -10.89 -19.38 -8.24
C SER A 158 -9.44 -18.98 -8.46
N SER A 159 -8.84 -18.29 -7.53
CA SER A 159 -7.46 -17.82 -7.66
C SER A 159 -6.41 -18.78 -7.06
#